data_c7f113517502724b0b2b0a3773b0ab13
#
_entry.id   c7f113517502724b0b2b0a3773b0ab13
#
_cell.length_a   1.000
_cell.length_b   1.000
_cell.length_c   1.000
_cell.angle_alpha   90.00
_cell.angle_beta   90.00
_cell.angle_gamma   90.00
#
_symmetry.space_group_name_H-M   'P 1'
#
loop_
_entity.id
_entity.type
_entity.pdbx_description
1 polymer ?
#
loop_
_entity_poly.entity_id
_entity_poly.type
_entity_poly.pdbx_seq_one_letter_code
_entity_poly.pdbx_strand_id
1 'polypeptide(L)'
;MTPPPPTPPLPFARQMRFRLEATGFRTMAGLIVAMGPDRASAISGALWRNFAPLNKRHDRANAQLAASLPDLDAATRERHLLAMWDNLGRTTAEAFHIGALTSDLDRFRIGDDTREAVAAAKRRGAVFVSLHQGNWELAAPLLHRLGLPVAGVYQRLQNPLVEAEASKLRLPFYDLGLHSKGHETARHLLRIVGQGGTVTIMADLRDLTGVPVPFFGRPAPSTAFPALLARGRNVPLFAGMVLRESGATFRVKTVEIPVARSADREADLIETTARIQACFEQSIREQPEQWMWGHRRWAK
;
A
#
# COMPACT_ATOMS: atom_id res chain seq x y z
N MET A 1 -3.74 -32.87 20.93
CA MET A 1 -4.42 -31.57 20.86
C MET A 1 -5.75 -31.79 20.15
N THR A 2 -6.86 -31.63 20.84
CA THR A 2 -8.21 -31.70 20.24
C THR A 2 -8.38 -30.55 19.24
N PRO A 3 -8.91 -30.79 18.03
CA PRO A 3 -9.18 -29.72 17.10
C PRO A 3 -10.17 -28.71 17.70
N PRO A 4 -10.01 -27.40 17.43
CA PRO A 4 -10.96 -26.42 17.93
C PRO A 4 -12.39 -26.73 17.42
N PRO A 5 -13.42 -26.43 18.23
CA PRO A 5 -14.80 -26.69 17.84
C PRO A 5 -15.14 -25.96 16.56
N PRO A 6 -15.99 -26.56 15.70
CA PRO A 6 -16.39 -25.93 14.44
C PRO A 6 -17.07 -24.58 14.72
N THR A 7 -16.66 -23.56 14.00
CA THR A 7 -17.25 -22.22 14.11
C THR A 7 -18.75 -22.30 13.75
N PRO A 8 -19.65 -21.77 14.58
CA PRO A 8 -21.07 -21.82 14.31
C PRO A 8 -21.40 -21.14 12.98
N PRO A 9 -22.38 -21.66 12.22
CA PRO A 9 -22.77 -21.09 10.95
C PRO A 9 -23.26 -19.65 11.13
N LEU A 10 -22.88 -18.77 10.17
CA LEU A 10 -23.28 -17.37 10.20
C LEU A 10 -24.83 -17.25 10.12
N PRO A 11 -25.45 -16.27 10.79
CA PRO A 11 -26.88 -15.99 10.66
C PRO A 11 -27.30 -15.83 9.20
N PHE A 12 -28.48 -16.34 8.83
CA PHE A 12 -28.98 -16.31 7.45
C PHE A 12 -28.94 -14.92 6.81
N ALA A 13 -29.37 -13.88 7.53
CA ALA A 13 -29.33 -12.50 7.06
C ALA A 13 -27.91 -12.04 6.69
N ARG A 14 -26.88 -12.45 7.46
CA ARG A 14 -25.48 -12.14 7.20
C ARG A 14 -24.95 -12.90 5.97
N GLN A 15 -25.36 -14.16 5.82
CA GLN A 15 -25.01 -14.95 4.64
C GLN A 15 -25.61 -14.33 3.36
N MET A 16 -26.87 -13.92 3.39
CA MET A 16 -27.54 -13.28 2.27
C MET A 16 -26.87 -11.95 1.90
N ARG A 17 -26.56 -11.11 2.92
CA ARG A 17 -25.80 -9.87 2.70
C ARG A 17 -24.46 -10.13 2.02
N PHE A 18 -23.69 -11.11 2.50
CA PHE A 18 -22.41 -11.46 1.91
C PHE A 18 -22.53 -11.92 0.45
N ARG A 19 -23.56 -12.67 0.12
CA ARG A 19 -23.83 -13.09 -1.27
C ARG A 19 -24.18 -11.91 -2.16
N LEU A 20 -25.02 -10.97 -1.70
CA LEU A 20 -25.38 -9.76 -2.44
C LEU A 20 -24.16 -8.86 -2.67
N GLU A 21 -23.34 -8.63 -1.64
CA GLU A 21 -22.10 -7.88 -1.76
C GLU A 21 -21.14 -8.54 -2.77
N ALA A 22 -20.97 -9.86 -2.73
CA ALA A 22 -20.10 -10.58 -3.65
C ALA A 22 -20.62 -10.57 -5.09
N THR A 23 -21.95 -10.65 -5.29
CA THR A 23 -22.57 -10.53 -6.63
C THR A 23 -22.34 -9.12 -7.17
N GLY A 24 -22.61 -8.09 -6.37
CA GLY A 24 -22.34 -6.69 -6.76
C GLY A 24 -20.87 -6.46 -7.10
N PHE A 25 -19.95 -7.00 -6.29
CA PHE A 25 -18.51 -6.92 -6.55
C PHE A 25 -18.14 -7.59 -7.89
N ARG A 26 -18.64 -8.81 -8.17
CA ARG A 26 -18.37 -9.53 -9.43
C ARG A 26 -18.91 -8.77 -10.64
N THR A 27 -20.14 -8.24 -10.55
CA THR A 27 -20.75 -7.46 -11.64
C THR A 27 -19.91 -6.21 -11.92
N MET A 28 -19.55 -5.46 -10.88
CA MET A 28 -18.69 -4.28 -11.00
C MET A 28 -17.31 -4.65 -11.58
N ALA A 29 -16.68 -5.71 -11.07
CA ALA A 29 -15.41 -6.22 -11.58
C ALA A 29 -15.49 -6.58 -13.07
N GLY A 30 -16.56 -7.29 -13.49
CA GLY A 30 -16.79 -7.63 -14.89
C GLY A 30 -16.91 -6.40 -15.79
N LEU A 31 -17.67 -5.38 -15.36
CA LEU A 31 -17.81 -4.12 -16.08
C LEU A 31 -16.47 -3.37 -16.20
N ILE A 32 -15.71 -3.27 -15.10
CA ILE A 32 -14.40 -2.63 -15.08
C ILE A 32 -13.44 -3.35 -16.04
N VAL A 33 -13.37 -4.68 -15.97
CA VAL A 33 -12.50 -5.48 -16.84
C VAL A 33 -12.88 -5.33 -18.33
N ALA A 34 -14.17 -5.30 -18.64
CA ALA A 34 -14.66 -5.16 -20.01
C ALA A 34 -14.30 -3.81 -20.66
N MET A 35 -14.12 -2.74 -19.85
CA MET A 35 -13.75 -1.42 -20.35
C MET A 35 -12.26 -1.30 -20.73
N GLY A 36 -11.42 -2.22 -20.26
CA GLY A 36 -9.96 -2.11 -20.35
C GLY A 36 -9.36 -1.09 -19.39
N PRO A 37 -8.03 -1.16 -19.14
CA PRO A 37 -7.39 -0.43 -18.04
C PRO A 37 -7.51 1.10 -18.16
N ASP A 38 -7.30 1.66 -19.33
CA ASP A 38 -7.25 3.12 -19.52
C ASP A 38 -8.63 3.78 -19.36
N ARG A 39 -9.67 3.18 -19.98
CA ARG A 39 -11.05 3.70 -19.89
C ARG A 39 -11.60 3.50 -18.49
N ALA A 40 -11.40 2.34 -17.89
CA ALA A 40 -11.82 2.05 -16.52
C ALA A 40 -11.19 3.02 -15.53
N SER A 41 -9.88 3.27 -15.64
CA SER A 41 -9.14 4.25 -14.86
C SER A 41 -9.75 5.64 -15.01
N ALA A 42 -9.92 6.14 -16.24
CA ALA A 42 -10.43 7.48 -16.49
C ALA A 42 -11.86 7.71 -15.95
N ILE A 43 -12.77 6.76 -16.21
CA ILE A 43 -14.16 6.84 -15.74
C ILE A 43 -14.23 6.78 -14.21
N SER A 44 -13.53 5.82 -13.60
CA SER A 44 -13.52 5.69 -12.13
C SER A 44 -12.89 6.91 -11.46
N GLY A 45 -11.81 7.46 -12.00
CA GLY A 45 -11.21 8.69 -11.51
C GLY A 45 -12.19 9.87 -11.54
N ALA A 46 -12.85 10.08 -12.69
CA ALA A 46 -13.86 11.13 -12.82
C ALA A 46 -15.04 10.96 -11.85
N LEU A 47 -15.54 9.74 -11.68
CA LEU A 47 -16.62 9.45 -10.72
C LEU A 47 -16.19 9.77 -9.28
N TRP A 48 -15.03 9.32 -8.86
CA TRP A 48 -14.55 9.59 -7.50
C TRP A 48 -14.27 11.07 -7.27
N ARG A 49 -13.66 11.77 -8.24
CA ARG A 49 -13.44 13.21 -8.16
C ARG A 49 -14.71 14.01 -7.91
N ASN A 50 -15.83 13.61 -8.52
CA ASN A 50 -17.10 14.34 -8.43
C ASN A 50 -17.96 13.93 -7.23
N PHE A 51 -17.93 12.64 -6.83
CA PHE A 51 -18.84 12.13 -5.79
C PHE A 51 -18.18 11.90 -4.43
N ALA A 52 -16.87 11.60 -4.37
CA ALA A 52 -16.20 11.36 -3.11
C ALA A 52 -16.14 12.60 -2.19
N PRO A 53 -16.08 13.85 -2.68
CA PRO A 53 -16.16 15.04 -1.83
C PRO A 53 -17.44 15.15 -0.99
N LEU A 54 -18.52 14.49 -1.38
CA LEU A 54 -19.76 14.43 -0.60
C LEU A 54 -19.64 13.57 0.68
N ASN A 55 -18.53 12.88 0.86
CA ASN A 55 -18.29 12.03 2.03
C ASN A 55 -17.51 12.79 3.11
N LYS A 56 -17.86 12.59 4.39
CA LYS A 56 -17.15 13.12 5.58
C LYS A 56 -15.64 12.84 5.61
N ARG A 57 -15.14 11.93 4.77
CA ARG A 57 -13.71 11.70 4.61
C ARG A 57 -13.01 12.86 3.89
N HIS A 58 -13.72 13.61 3.07
CA HIS A 58 -13.20 14.82 2.41
C HIS A 58 -12.84 15.90 3.44
N ASP A 59 -13.73 16.17 4.39
CA ASP A 59 -13.47 17.14 5.47
C ASP A 59 -12.24 16.77 6.28
N ARG A 60 -12.12 15.45 6.58
CA ARG A 60 -10.93 14.93 7.28
C ARG A 60 -9.66 15.10 6.45
N ALA A 61 -9.72 14.80 5.16
CA ALA A 61 -8.60 14.96 4.26
C ALA A 61 -8.15 16.42 4.19
N ASN A 62 -9.10 17.35 4.09
CA ASN A 62 -8.83 18.80 4.11
C ASN A 62 -8.16 19.24 5.43
N ALA A 63 -8.70 18.82 6.56
CA ALA A 63 -8.12 19.15 7.87
C ALA A 63 -6.68 18.60 8.02
N GLN A 64 -6.42 17.38 7.56
CA GLN A 64 -5.09 16.77 7.64
C GLN A 64 -4.11 17.43 6.67
N LEU A 65 -4.54 17.73 5.44
CA LEU A 65 -3.71 18.44 4.45
C LEU A 65 -3.37 19.85 4.94
N ALA A 66 -4.35 20.62 5.44
CA ALA A 66 -4.12 21.95 5.98
C ALA A 66 -3.14 21.96 7.17
N ALA A 67 -3.25 20.98 8.08
CA ALA A 67 -2.35 20.86 9.22
C ALA A 67 -0.94 20.36 8.85
N SER A 68 -0.78 19.71 7.70
CA SER A 68 0.51 19.16 7.23
C SER A 68 1.25 20.09 6.27
N LEU A 69 0.51 20.87 5.47
CA LEU A 69 1.01 21.84 4.51
C LEU A 69 0.29 23.18 4.71
N PRO A 70 0.61 23.90 5.81
CA PRO A 70 -0.13 25.10 6.22
C PRO A 70 0.00 26.27 5.23
N ASP A 71 1.07 26.29 4.43
CA ASP A 71 1.33 27.35 3.44
C ASP A 71 0.41 27.28 2.21
N LEU A 72 -0.33 26.18 2.03
CA LEU A 72 -1.28 26.05 0.94
C LEU A 72 -2.55 26.84 1.22
N ASP A 73 -2.96 27.68 0.28
CA ASP A 73 -4.26 28.36 0.32
C ASP A 73 -5.42 27.37 0.14
N ALA A 74 -6.64 27.80 0.49
CA ALA A 74 -7.83 26.94 0.47
C ALA A 74 -8.15 26.40 -0.94
N ALA A 75 -7.97 27.22 -1.99
CA ALA A 75 -8.24 26.82 -3.36
C ALA A 75 -7.24 25.77 -3.86
N THR A 76 -5.98 25.92 -3.49
CA THR A 76 -4.92 24.95 -3.82
C THR A 76 -5.15 23.63 -3.08
N ARG A 77 -5.51 23.68 -1.79
CA ARG A 77 -5.89 22.47 -1.04
C ARG A 77 -7.03 21.72 -1.68
N GLU A 78 -8.10 22.44 -2.07
CA GLU A 78 -9.25 21.82 -2.73
C GLU A 78 -8.85 21.15 -4.06
N ARG A 79 -8.01 21.80 -4.88
CA ARG A 79 -7.49 21.20 -6.12
C ARG A 79 -6.74 19.90 -5.84
N HIS A 80 -5.86 19.88 -4.82
CA HIS A 80 -5.14 18.65 -4.42
C HIS A 80 -6.08 17.55 -3.94
N LEU A 81 -7.11 17.89 -3.17
CA LEU A 81 -8.08 16.91 -2.69
C LEU A 81 -8.92 16.30 -3.81
N LEU A 82 -9.36 17.12 -4.77
CA LEU A 82 -10.07 16.61 -5.94
C LEU A 82 -9.18 15.70 -6.80
N ALA A 83 -7.91 16.07 -6.98
CA ALA A 83 -6.94 15.23 -7.69
C ALA A 83 -6.60 13.95 -6.92
N MET A 84 -6.55 14.01 -5.58
CA MET A 84 -6.42 12.82 -4.73
C MET A 84 -7.59 11.85 -4.93
N TRP A 85 -8.83 12.35 -4.98
CA TRP A 85 -10.00 11.49 -5.24
C TRP A 85 -9.97 10.90 -6.65
N ASP A 86 -9.57 11.69 -7.67
CA ASP A 86 -9.35 11.16 -9.04
C ASP A 86 -8.33 10.02 -9.01
N ASN A 87 -7.15 10.24 -8.41
CA ASN A 87 -6.12 9.21 -8.32
C ASN A 87 -6.60 7.96 -7.57
N LEU A 88 -7.32 8.11 -6.47
CA LEU A 88 -7.86 6.98 -5.70
C LEU A 88 -8.90 6.19 -6.50
N GLY A 89 -9.76 6.88 -7.25
CA GLY A 89 -10.71 6.26 -8.16
C GLY A 89 -10.02 5.45 -9.26
N ARG A 90 -8.99 6.05 -9.89
CA ARG A 90 -8.16 5.36 -10.89
C ARG A 90 -7.51 4.12 -10.31
N THR A 91 -6.82 4.23 -9.19
CA THR A 91 -6.15 3.12 -8.50
C THR A 91 -7.12 1.99 -8.18
N THR A 92 -8.36 2.33 -7.77
CA THR A 92 -9.41 1.34 -7.49
C THR A 92 -9.79 0.54 -8.73
N ALA A 93 -9.97 1.17 -9.89
CA ALA A 93 -10.29 0.46 -11.15
C ALA A 93 -9.07 -0.31 -11.68
N GLU A 94 -7.88 0.27 -11.60
CA GLU A 94 -6.63 -0.33 -12.05
C GLU A 94 -6.25 -1.60 -11.25
N ALA A 95 -6.72 -1.73 -10.00
CA ALA A 95 -6.56 -2.95 -9.20
C ALA A 95 -7.21 -4.19 -9.83
N PHE A 96 -8.18 -4.02 -10.72
CA PHE A 96 -8.76 -5.12 -11.51
C PHE A 96 -7.96 -5.44 -12.79
N HIS A 97 -6.98 -4.60 -13.13
CA HIS A 97 -6.16 -4.71 -14.32
C HIS A 97 -4.67 -4.90 -14.01
N ILE A 98 -4.31 -5.29 -12.79
CA ILE A 98 -2.90 -5.44 -12.36
C ILE A 98 -2.09 -6.24 -13.38
N GLY A 99 -2.61 -7.39 -13.83
CA GLY A 99 -1.94 -8.24 -14.81
C GLY A 99 -1.69 -7.54 -16.15
N ALA A 100 -2.71 -6.89 -16.70
CA ALA A 100 -2.61 -6.17 -17.97
C ALA A 100 -1.64 -4.98 -17.87
N LEU A 101 -1.73 -4.18 -16.80
CA LEU A 101 -0.87 -3.02 -16.58
C LEU A 101 0.59 -3.43 -16.40
N THR A 102 0.86 -4.43 -15.56
CA THR A 102 2.25 -4.84 -15.26
C THR A 102 2.89 -5.71 -16.35
N SER A 103 2.12 -6.23 -17.30
CA SER A 103 2.68 -6.89 -18.50
C SER A 103 3.21 -5.90 -19.54
N ASP A 104 2.75 -4.66 -19.50
CA ASP A 104 3.18 -3.56 -20.38
C ASP A 104 4.16 -2.66 -19.59
N LEU A 105 5.45 -3.00 -19.64
CA LEU A 105 6.48 -2.26 -18.90
C LEU A 105 6.74 -0.85 -19.44
N ASP A 106 6.31 -0.53 -20.65
CA ASP A 106 6.43 0.83 -21.23
C ASP A 106 5.54 1.84 -20.48
N ARG A 107 4.57 1.36 -19.70
CA ARG A 107 3.79 2.19 -18.79
C ARG A 107 4.58 2.68 -17.58
N PHE A 108 5.77 2.13 -17.33
CA PHE A 108 6.56 2.41 -16.13
C PHE A 108 7.90 3.02 -16.49
N ARG A 109 8.12 4.26 -16.08
CA ARG A 109 9.46 4.84 -16.11
C ARG A 109 10.25 4.35 -14.90
N ILE A 110 11.08 3.33 -15.13
CA ILE A 110 11.90 2.66 -14.11
C ILE A 110 13.32 3.22 -14.19
N GLY A 111 13.74 3.95 -13.15
CA GLY A 111 15.08 4.52 -13.02
C GLY A 111 16.13 3.51 -12.55
N ASP A 112 17.39 3.97 -12.50
CA ASP A 112 18.52 3.15 -12.05
C ASP A 112 18.43 2.85 -10.56
N ASP A 113 17.88 3.78 -9.76
CA ASP A 113 17.57 3.59 -8.34
C ASP A 113 16.75 2.30 -8.10
N THR A 114 15.71 2.08 -8.90
CA THR A 114 14.87 0.88 -8.82
C THR A 114 15.60 -0.37 -9.33
N ARG A 115 16.38 -0.26 -10.41
CA ARG A 115 17.16 -1.39 -10.97
C ARG A 115 18.21 -1.87 -9.98
N GLU A 116 18.91 -0.94 -9.31
CA GLU A 116 19.90 -1.22 -8.28
C GLU A 116 19.28 -1.87 -7.05
N ALA A 117 18.13 -1.36 -6.58
CA ALA A 117 17.38 -1.95 -5.48
C ALA A 117 16.94 -3.38 -5.79
N VAL A 118 16.43 -3.63 -7.00
CA VAL A 118 16.07 -4.99 -7.46
C VAL A 118 17.30 -5.90 -7.52
N ALA A 119 18.42 -5.41 -8.04
CA ALA A 119 19.66 -6.16 -8.08
C ALA A 119 20.19 -6.49 -6.67
N ALA A 120 20.09 -5.55 -5.73
CA ALA A 120 20.46 -5.79 -4.33
C ALA A 120 19.54 -6.82 -3.66
N ALA A 121 18.23 -6.74 -3.91
CA ALA A 121 17.24 -7.69 -3.39
C ALA A 121 17.46 -9.11 -3.93
N LYS A 122 17.81 -9.26 -5.21
CA LYS A 122 18.13 -10.59 -5.81
C LYS A 122 19.33 -11.26 -5.16
N ARG A 123 20.28 -10.50 -4.63
CA ARG A 123 21.49 -11.08 -4.00
C ARG A 123 21.24 -11.63 -2.60
N ARG A 124 20.39 -11.01 -1.79
CA ARG A 124 20.26 -11.37 -0.36
C ARG A 124 18.89 -11.19 0.25
N GLY A 125 17.85 -11.00 -0.58
CA GLY A 125 16.52 -10.63 -0.11
C GLY A 125 16.43 -9.15 0.28
N ALA A 126 15.23 -8.67 0.53
CA ALA A 126 15.00 -7.28 0.92
C ALA A 126 13.64 -7.08 1.61
N VAL A 127 13.50 -5.96 2.30
CA VAL A 127 12.22 -5.42 2.72
C VAL A 127 11.91 -4.18 1.88
N PHE A 128 10.75 -4.16 1.23
CA PHE A 128 10.23 -2.98 0.55
C PHE A 128 9.05 -2.43 1.34
N VAL A 129 9.10 -1.15 1.65
CA VAL A 129 7.97 -0.42 2.21
C VAL A 129 7.35 0.47 1.16
N SER A 130 6.03 0.64 1.23
CA SER A 130 5.30 1.56 0.37
C SER A 130 4.25 2.31 1.18
N LEU A 131 3.60 3.27 0.54
CA LEU A 131 2.57 4.11 1.13
C LEU A 131 1.39 4.22 0.17
N HIS A 132 0.21 4.62 0.68
CA HIS A 132 -1.00 4.79 -0.14
C HIS A 132 -0.93 6.08 -0.98
N GLN A 133 0.11 6.17 -1.83
CA GLN A 133 0.37 7.25 -2.78
C GLN A 133 0.50 6.69 -4.19
N GLY A 134 0.07 7.44 -5.20
CA GLY A 134 0.11 7.01 -6.59
C GLY A 134 -0.77 5.77 -6.83
N ASN A 135 -0.20 4.75 -7.46
CA ASN A 135 -0.83 3.43 -7.54
C ASN A 135 -0.01 2.37 -6.79
N TRP A 136 -0.22 2.29 -5.48
CA TRP A 136 0.44 1.33 -4.59
C TRP A 136 0.09 -0.14 -4.88
N GLU A 137 -1.06 -0.41 -5.54
CA GLU A 137 -1.47 -1.79 -5.90
C GLU A 137 -0.52 -2.41 -6.95
N LEU A 138 0.20 -1.58 -7.70
CA LEU A 138 1.18 -2.03 -8.70
C LEU A 138 2.59 -2.24 -8.13
N ALA A 139 2.88 -1.79 -6.90
CA ALA A 139 4.24 -1.81 -6.36
C ALA A 139 4.80 -3.25 -6.24
N ALA A 140 4.12 -4.14 -5.55
CA ALA A 140 4.54 -5.53 -5.41
C ALA A 140 4.46 -6.33 -6.74
N PRO A 141 3.36 -6.22 -7.54
CA PRO A 141 3.31 -6.84 -8.86
C PRO A 141 4.44 -6.43 -9.79
N LEU A 142 4.88 -5.17 -9.75
CA LEU A 142 6.01 -4.71 -10.55
C LEU A 142 7.32 -5.36 -10.08
N LEU A 143 7.57 -5.46 -8.77
CA LEU A 143 8.74 -6.17 -8.24
C LEU A 143 8.76 -7.64 -8.68
N HIS A 144 7.60 -8.31 -8.66
CA HIS A 144 7.44 -9.67 -9.20
C HIS A 144 7.81 -9.71 -10.69
N ARG A 145 7.31 -8.78 -11.52
CA ARG A 145 7.66 -8.69 -12.95
C ARG A 145 9.14 -8.42 -13.20
N LEU A 146 9.81 -7.72 -12.29
CA LEU A 146 11.26 -7.50 -12.31
C LEU A 146 12.07 -8.72 -11.80
N GLY A 147 11.39 -9.83 -11.51
CA GLY A 147 11.98 -11.13 -11.17
C GLY A 147 12.37 -11.28 -9.70
N LEU A 148 11.66 -10.59 -8.79
CA LEU A 148 11.79 -10.83 -7.36
C LEU A 148 10.70 -11.77 -6.87
N PRO A 149 11.01 -12.78 -6.05
CA PRO A 149 10.01 -13.56 -5.33
C PRO A 149 9.46 -12.70 -4.18
N VAL A 150 8.15 -12.41 -4.19
CA VAL A 150 7.52 -11.43 -3.30
C VAL A 150 6.56 -12.10 -2.31
N ALA A 151 6.65 -11.72 -1.04
CA ALA A 151 5.62 -11.91 -0.03
C ALA A 151 4.99 -10.57 0.35
N GLY A 152 3.69 -10.54 0.63
CA GLY A 152 2.99 -9.33 1.05
C GLY A 152 2.29 -9.48 2.40
N VAL A 153 2.08 -8.34 3.07
CA VAL A 153 1.23 -8.27 4.27
C VAL A 153 -0.02 -7.48 3.93
N TYR A 154 -1.18 -8.04 4.23
CA TYR A 154 -2.46 -7.40 3.94
C TYR A 154 -3.47 -7.55 5.08
N GLN A 155 -4.55 -6.81 5.00
CA GLN A 155 -5.68 -6.94 5.90
C GLN A 155 -6.83 -7.65 5.19
N ARG A 156 -7.29 -8.77 5.74
CA ARG A 156 -8.43 -9.52 5.20
C ARG A 156 -9.70 -8.68 5.18
N LEU A 157 -10.47 -8.81 4.11
CA LEU A 157 -11.80 -8.22 4.03
C LEU A 157 -12.80 -8.98 4.92
N GLN A 158 -13.81 -8.26 5.41
CA GLN A 158 -14.80 -8.85 6.32
C GLN A 158 -15.70 -9.89 5.64
N ASN A 159 -16.00 -9.69 4.35
CA ASN A 159 -16.79 -10.62 3.57
C ASN A 159 -15.87 -11.66 2.92
N PRO A 160 -15.92 -12.94 3.32
CA PRO A 160 -15.01 -13.96 2.79
C PRO A 160 -15.23 -14.26 1.30
N LEU A 161 -16.42 -14.01 0.76
CA LEU A 161 -16.70 -14.18 -0.67
C LEU A 161 -16.05 -13.09 -1.51
N VAL A 162 -16.08 -11.83 -1.04
CA VAL A 162 -15.38 -10.71 -1.68
C VAL A 162 -13.87 -10.88 -1.51
N GLU A 163 -13.41 -11.32 -0.33
CA GLU A 163 -12.00 -11.64 -0.07
C GLU A 163 -11.45 -12.65 -1.06
N ALA A 164 -12.20 -13.73 -1.32
CA ALA A 164 -11.79 -14.75 -2.28
C ALA A 164 -11.63 -14.19 -3.70
N GLU A 165 -12.51 -13.29 -4.13
CA GLU A 165 -12.40 -12.65 -5.46
C GLU A 165 -11.24 -11.64 -5.51
N ALA A 166 -11.07 -10.81 -4.49
CA ALA A 166 -9.97 -9.85 -4.41
C ALA A 166 -8.60 -10.55 -4.35
N SER A 167 -8.54 -11.68 -3.66
CA SER A 167 -7.31 -12.50 -3.58
C SER A 167 -6.90 -13.06 -4.93
N LYS A 168 -7.83 -13.45 -5.80
CA LYS A 168 -7.52 -13.94 -7.16
C LYS A 168 -6.78 -12.90 -8.00
N LEU A 169 -7.07 -11.61 -7.78
CA LEU A 169 -6.43 -10.51 -8.51
C LEU A 169 -4.97 -10.28 -8.08
N ARG A 170 -4.66 -10.56 -6.81
CA ARG A 170 -3.36 -10.26 -6.19
C ARG A 170 -2.42 -11.46 -6.12
N LEU A 171 -2.93 -12.63 -5.72
CA LEU A 171 -2.12 -13.84 -5.46
C LEU A 171 -1.13 -14.20 -6.58
N PRO A 172 -1.44 -14.03 -7.89
CA PRO A 172 -0.50 -14.37 -8.96
C PRO A 172 0.83 -13.58 -8.91
N PHE A 173 0.90 -12.49 -8.15
CA PHE A 173 2.07 -11.61 -8.05
C PHE A 173 2.83 -11.77 -6.72
N TYR A 174 2.43 -12.73 -5.88
CA TYR A 174 3.02 -12.96 -4.58
C TYR A 174 3.48 -14.41 -4.46
N ASP A 175 4.62 -14.75 -5.08
CA ASP A 175 5.18 -16.11 -5.12
C ASP A 175 5.39 -16.71 -3.73
N LEU A 176 5.69 -15.85 -2.75
CA LEU A 176 5.92 -16.21 -1.36
C LEU A 176 4.70 -15.97 -0.47
N GLY A 177 3.55 -15.70 -1.10
CA GLY A 177 2.23 -15.59 -0.48
C GLY A 177 1.84 -14.21 0.05
N LEU A 178 0.53 -14.06 0.26
CA LEU A 178 -0.09 -12.93 0.95
C LEU A 178 -0.48 -13.35 2.36
N HIS A 179 0.06 -12.64 3.36
CA HIS A 179 -0.07 -13.01 4.76
C HIS A 179 -0.90 -11.98 5.54
N SER A 180 -1.85 -12.42 6.34
CA SER A 180 -2.57 -11.55 7.24
C SER A 180 -1.72 -11.20 8.46
N LYS A 181 -1.93 -10.03 9.08
CA LYS A 181 -1.24 -9.61 10.32
C LYS A 181 -1.38 -10.66 11.42
N GLY A 182 -0.29 -10.94 12.15
CA GLY A 182 -0.25 -11.89 13.26
C GLY A 182 1.16 -12.27 13.70
N HIS A 183 1.31 -12.82 14.89
CA HIS A 183 2.63 -13.23 15.42
C HIS A 183 3.28 -14.37 14.61
N GLU A 184 2.49 -15.32 14.13
CA GLU A 184 2.99 -16.40 13.25
C GLU A 184 3.49 -15.85 11.93
N THR A 185 2.76 -14.88 11.36
CA THR A 185 3.15 -14.16 10.15
C THR A 185 4.50 -13.47 10.33
N ALA A 186 4.74 -12.82 11.47
CA ALA A 186 6.02 -12.14 11.72
C ALA A 186 7.21 -13.11 11.67
N ARG A 187 7.11 -14.28 12.32
CA ARG A 187 8.15 -15.32 12.27
C ARG A 187 8.33 -15.89 10.86
N HIS A 188 7.22 -16.07 10.14
CA HIS A 188 7.24 -16.58 8.77
C HIS A 188 7.94 -15.60 7.83
N LEU A 189 7.63 -14.31 7.89
CA LEU A 189 8.26 -13.28 7.08
C LEU A 189 9.74 -13.09 7.40
N LEU A 190 10.14 -13.20 8.67
CA LEU A 190 11.55 -13.25 9.05
C LEU A 190 12.30 -14.43 8.38
N ARG A 191 11.64 -15.59 8.25
CA ARG A 191 12.21 -16.74 7.55
C ARG A 191 12.34 -16.47 6.05
N ILE A 192 11.28 -15.95 5.42
CA ILE A 192 11.28 -15.59 3.99
C ILE A 192 12.46 -14.66 3.66
N VAL A 193 12.59 -13.56 4.39
CA VAL A 193 13.68 -12.58 4.18
C VAL A 193 15.04 -13.24 4.43
N GLY A 194 15.17 -14.07 5.47
CA GLY A 194 16.41 -14.79 5.78
C GLY A 194 16.81 -15.85 4.74
N GLN A 195 15.88 -16.27 3.89
CA GLN A 195 16.09 -17.19 2.77
C GLN A 195 16.29 -16.48 1.42
N GLY A 196 16.46 -15.15 1.43
CA GLY A 196 16.65 -14.35 0.22
C GLY A 196 15.36 -13.88 -0.46
N GLY A 197 14.20 -14.08 0.16
CA GLY A 197 12.93 -13.59 -0.36
C GLY A 197 12.74 -12.10 -0.12
N THR A 198 11.79 -11.51 -0.85
CA THR A 198 11.43 -10.10 -0.73
C THR A 198 10.09 -9.97 0.00
N VAL A 199 10.01 -9.08 0.99
CA VAL A 199 8.78 -8.78 1.72
C VAL A 199 8.33 -7.35 1.43
N THR A 200 7.06 -7.17 1.05
CA THR A 200 6.45 -5.85 0.79
C THR A 200 5.43 -5.50 1.87
N ILE A 201 5.49 -4.26 2.39
CA ILE A 201 4.65 -3.80 3.50
C ILE A 201 4.21 -2.35 3.25
N MET A 202 2.89 -2.11 3.36
CA MET A 202 2.37 -0.74 3.47
C MET A 202 2.65 -0.21 4.88
N ALA A 203 3.36 0.93 5.00
CA ALA A 203 3.88 1.40 6.29
C ALA A 203 3.46 2.84 6.66
N ASP A 204 2.51 3.43 5.93
CA ASP A 204 2.02 4.80 6.15
C ASP A 204 0.73 4.87 6.98
N LEU A 205 0.11 3.75 7.31
CA LEU A 205 -1.09 3.74 8.13
C LEU A 205 -0.75 3.86 9.63
N ARG A 206 -1.71 4.40 10.38
CA ARG A 206 -1.63 4.43 11.84
C ARG A 206 -1.58 3.02 12.41
N ASP A 207 -0.57 2.73 13.20
CA ASP A 207 -0.46 1.50 13.99
C ASP A 207 -0.47 1.85 15.48
N LEU A 208 -1.57 1.53 16.18
CA LEU A 208 -1.74 1.86 17.60
C LEU A 208 -0.76 1.10 18.51
N THR A 209 -0.18 0.02 18.03
CA THR A 209 0.85 -0.77 18.73
C THR A 209 2.26 -0.42 18.28
N GLY A 210 2.38 0.50 17.32
CA GLY A 210 3.65 0.93 16.75
C GLY A 210 4.33 2.01 17.58
N VAL A 211 5.47 2.48 17.09
CA VAL A 211 6.27 3.52 17.72
C VAL A 211 5.85 4.91 17.26
N PRO A 212 5.78 5.91 18.15
CA PRO A 212 5.52 7.28 17.76
C PRO A 212 6.77 7.89 17.15
N VAL A 213 6.69 8.26 15.87
CA VAL A 213 7.77 8.95 15.15
C VAL A 213 7.24 10.22 14.49
N PRO A 214 8.10 11.22 14.21
CA PRO A 214 7.67 12.44 13.52
C PRO A 214 7.12 12.13 12.12
N PHE A 215 6.01 12.78 11.77
CA PHE A 215 5.43 12.79 10.42
C PHE A 215 4.69 14.09 10.22
N PHE A 216 5.16 14.94 9.30
CA PHE A 216 4.74 16.33 9.16
C PHE A 216 4.82 17.10 10.49
N GLY A 217 5.95 16.97 11.20
CA GLY A 217 6.22 17.63 12.47
C GLY A 217 5.37 17.16 13.65
N ARG A 218 4.50 16.16 13.49
CA ARG A 218 3.61 15.66 14.52
C ARG A 218 3.90 14.19 14.85
N PRO A 219 3.81 13.76 16.12
CA PRO A 219 3.96 12.35 16.48
C PRO A 219 2.90 11.50 15.78
N ALA A 220 3.32 10.47 15.07
CA ALA A 220 2.45 9.56 14.34
C ALA A 220 2.79 8.11 14.68
N PRO A 221 1.86 7.36 15.31
CA PRO A 221 2.08 5.94 15.61
C PRO A 221 2.30 5.16 14.31
N SER A 222 3.47 4.54 14.19
CA SER A 222 3.95 3.90 12.97
C SER A 222 4.44 2.49 13.24
N THR A 223 4.20 1.58 12.31
CA THR A 223 4.68 0.21 12.45
C THR A 223 6.21 0.14 12.38
N ALA A 224 6.84 -0.46 13.38
CA ALA A 224 8.27 -0.73 13.40
C ALA A 224 8.62 -2.09 12.74
N PHE A 225 7.62 -2.80 12.23
CA PHE A 225 7.81 -4.14 11.70
C PHE A 225 8.77 -4.22 10.50
N PRO A 226 8.76 -3.29 9.52
CA PRO A 226 9.76 -3.27 8.45
C PRO A 226 11.19 -3.11 8.96
N ALA A 227 11.39 -2.22 9.93
CA ALA A 227 12.70 -2.00 10.57
C ALA A 227 13.18 -3.27 11.30
N LEU A 228 12.26 -3.94 12.00
CA LEU A 228 12.54 -5.20 12.69
C LEU A 228 12.98 -6.31 11.72
N LEU A 229 12.31 -6.46 10.58
CA LEU A 229 12.67 -7.45 9.56
C LEU A 229 14.06 -7.16 8.97
N ALA A 230 14.28 -5.91 8.53
CA ALA A 230 15.51 -5.50 7.86
C ALA A 230 16.73 -5.58 8.81
N ARG A 231 16.57 -5.10 10.05
CA ARG A 231 17.62 -5.22 11.08
C ARG A 231 17.90 -6.66 11.46
N GLY A 232 16.83 -7.42 11.73
CA GLY A 232 16.92 -8.79 12.24
C GLY A 232 17.54 -9.79 11.26
N ARG A 233 17.50 -9.51 9.96
CA ARG A 233 18.09 -10.37 8.90
C ARG A 233 19.24 -9.72 8.17
N ASN A 234 19.66 -8.54 8.57
CA ASN A 234 20.72 -7.78 7.94
C ASN A 234 20.55 -7.61 6.42
N VAL A 235 19.33 -7.32 5.99
CA VAL A 235 18.98 -7.10 4.58
C VAL A 235 18.71 -5.61 4.31
N PRO A 236 18.77 -5.17 3.05
CA PRO A 236 18.41 -3.80 2.67
C PRO A 236 16.92 -3.54 2.89
N LEU A 237 16.62 -2.27 3.16
CA LEU A 237 15.28 -1.72 3.30
C LEU A 237 15.11 -0.63 2.25
N PHE A 238 14.08 -0.74 1.43
CA PHE A 238 13.78 0.22 0.39
C PHE A 238 12.37 0.80 0.56
N ALA A 239 12.21 2.09 0.31
CA ALA A 239 10.91 2.72 0.10
C ALA A 239 10.62 2.76 -1.41
N GLY A 240 9.54 2.12 -1.85
CA GLY A 240 9.13 2.06 -3.26
C GLY A 240 7.80 2.77 -3.49
N MET A 241 7.74 3.69 -4.45
CA MET A 241 6.58 4.47 -4.85
C MET A 241 6.31 4.28 -6.34
N VAL A 242 5.05 4.05 -6.71
CA VAL A 242 4.57 4.01 -8.10
C VAL A 242 3.70 5.24 -8.32
N LEU A 243 4.33 6.32 -8.74
CA LEU A 243 3.72 7.65 -8.86
C LEU A 243 3.11 7.82 -10.25
N ARG A 244 1.86 8.26 -10.32
CA ARG A 244 1.18 8.50 -11.58
C ARG A 244 1.73 9.73 -12.28
N GLU A 245 2.06 9.62 -13.57
CA GLU A 245 2.45 10.75 -14.43
C GLU A 245 1.27 11.24 -15.27
N SER A 246 0.62 10.35 -16.00
CA SER A 246 -0.62 10.67 -16.73
C SER A 246 -1.41 9.40 -17.01
N GLY A 247 -2.75 9.48 -17.00
CA GLY A 247 -3.58 8.30 -17.28
C GLY A 247 -3.17 7.09 -16.43
N ALA A 248 -2.88 5.96 -17.08
CA ALA A 248 -2.34 4.75 -16.46
C ALA A 248 -0.85 4.54 -16.81
N THR A 249 -0.05 5.63 -16.75
CA THR A 249 1.42 5.60 -16.85
C THR A 249 2.05 6.12 -15.57
N PHE A 250 3.20 5.58 -15.21
CA PHE A 250 3.76 5.73 -13.87
C PHE A 250 5.27 5.94 -13.90
N ARG A 251 5.77 6.73 -12.95
CA ARG A 251 7.18 6.77 -12.57
C ARG A 251 7.38 5.92 -11.33
N VAL A 252 8.37 5.04 -11.37
CA VAL A 252 8.78 4.25 -10.21
C VAL A 252 9.96 4.94 -9.55
N LYS A 253 9.83 5.24 -8.26
CA LYS A 253 10.87 5.83 -7.42
C LYS A 253 11.20 4.87 -6.30
N THR A 254 12.47 4.55 -6.13
CA THR A 254 12.94 3.68 -5.05
C THR A 254 14.06 4.39 -4.28
N VAL A 255 13.96 4.37 -2.95
CA VAL A 255 14.95 5.01 -2.06
C VAL A 255 15.42 3.98 -1.05
N GLU A 256 16.73 3.77 -0.93
CA GLU A 256 17.27 2.94 0.14
C GLU A 256 17.16 3.68 1.48
N ILE A 257 16.63 2.99 2.48
CA ILE A 257 16.48 3.51 3.85
C ILE A 257 17.61 2.92 4.70
N PRO A 258 18.53 3.76 5.21
CA PRO A 258 19.57 3.29 6.11
C PRO A 258 18.98 2.64 7.36
N VAL A 259 19.33 1.38 7.61
CA VAL A 259 18.85 0.61 8.78
C VAL A 259 19.83 0.85 9.93
N ALA A 260 19.37 1.40 11.05
CA ALA A 260 20.19 1.58 12.26
C ALA A 260 20.57 0.22 12.88
N ARG A 261 21.82 0.09 13.33
CA ARG A 261 22.38 -1.15 13.89
C ARG A 261 23.38 -0.84 15.00
N SER A 262 22.86 -0.35 16.12
CA SER A 262 23.64 -0.14 17.35
C SER A 262 23.46 -1.32 18.32
N ALA A 263 23.98 -1.17 19.54
CA ALA A 263 23.72 -2.11 20.64
C ALA A 263 22.28 -1.99 21.16
N ASP A 264 21.65 -0.80 21.03
CA ASP A 264 20.26 -0.54 21.43
C ASP A 264 19.29 -0.88 20.30
N ARG A 265 18.69 -2.04 20.39
CA ARG A 265 17.72 -2.52 19.39
C ARG A 265 16.47 -1.64 19.33
N GLU A 266 15.98 -1.15 20.45
CA GLU A 266 14.75 -0.37 20.49
C GLU A 266 14.95 1.01 19.84
N ALA A 267 16.05 1.67 20.16
CA ALA A 267 16.46 2.92 19.51
C ALA A 267 16.62 2.73 18.01
N ASP A 268 17.26 1.65 17.56
CA ASP A 268 17.43 1.33 16.13
C ASP A 268 16.10 1.19 15.38
N LEU A 269 15.10 0.54 16.00
CA LEU A 269 13.78 0.36 15.39
C LEU A 269 13.05 1.70 15.28
N ILE A 270 13.11 2.54 16.31
CA ILE A 270 12.52 3.89 16.30
C ILE A 270 13.18 4.74 15.22
N GLU A 271 14.52 4.79 15.20
CA GLU A 271 15.29 5.59 14.24
C GLU A 271 15.03 5.15 12.80
N THR A 272 15.07 3.86 12.51
CA THR A 272 14.81 3.33 11.17
C THR A 272 13.36 3.62 10.75
N THR A 273 12.40 3.49 11.67
CA THR A 273 10.99 3.83 11.40
C THR A 273 10.82 5.33 11.12
N ALA A 274 11.52 6.19 11.84
CA ALA A 274 11.50 7.63 11.59
C ALA A 274 12.06 7.97 10.19
N ARG A 275 13.14 7.31 9.75
CA ARG A 275 13.70 7.46 8.40
C ARG A 275 12.71 7.03 7.31
N ILE A 276 11.96 5.93 7.51
CA ILE A 276 10.90 5.51 6.59
C ILE A 276 9.84 6.62 6.48
N GLN A 277 9.36 7.14 7.61
CA GLN A 277 8.31 8.16 7.60
C GLN A 277 8.80 9.49 7.02
N ALA A 278 10.06 9.88 7.25
CA ALA A 278 10.65 11.06 6.64
C ALA A 278 10.75 10.93 5.10
N CYS A 279 11.13 9.75 4.59
CA CYS A 279 11.11 9.47 3.15
C CYS A 279 9.70 9.57 2.55
N PHE A 280 8.70 9.04 3.24
CA PHE A 280 7.30 9.15 2.83
C PHE A 280 6.81 10.60 2.85
N GLU A 281 7.11 11.35 3.91
CA GLU A 281 6.79 12.78 4.01
C GLU A 281 7.35 13.57 2.85
N GLN A 282 8.62 13.34 2.49
CA GLN A 282 9.24 14.00 1.34
C GLN A 282 8.50 13.68 0.04
N SER A 283 8.18 12.42 -0.22
CA SER A 283 7.43 12.02 -1.43
C SER A 283 6.03 12.64 -1.48
N ILE A 284 5.35 12.73 -0.33
CA ILE A 284 4.03 13.35 -0.24
C ILE A 284 4.11 14.86 -0.47
N ARG A 285 5.16 15.55 0.03
CA ARG A 285 5.38 16.98 -0.21
C ARG A 285 5.61 17.29 -1.69
N GLU A 286 6.30 16.38 -2.41
CA GLU A 286 6.53 16.50 -3.86
C GLU A 286 5.24 16.35 -4.68
N GLN A 287 4.30 15.46 -4.25
CA GLN A 287 3.04 15.15 -4.94
C GLN A 287 1.91 14.91 -3.94
N PRO A 288 1.44 15.97 -3.23
CA PRO A 288 0.44 15.83 -2.18
C PRO A 288 -0.92 15.32 -2.68
N GLU A 289 -1.24 15.58 -3.93
CA GLU A 289 -2.48 15.14 -4.57
C GLU A 289 -2.55 13.63 -4.81
N GLN A 290 -1.46 12.90 -4.62
CA GLN A 290 -1.46 11.46 -4.85
C GLN A 290 -1.54 10.63 -3.57
N TRP A 291 -1.36 11.23 -2.37
CA TRP A 291 -1.46 10.49 -1.11
C TRP A 291 -2.88 10.52 -0.55
N MET A 292 -3.32 9.39 0.03
CA MET A 292 -4.68 9.23 0.55
C MET A 292 -4.89 9.95 1.88
N TRP A 293 -5.07 11.28 1.88
CA TRP A 293 -5.30 12.14 3.05
C TRP A 293 -6.52 11.75 3.89
N GLY A 294 -7.48 11.01 3.36
CA GLY A 294 -8.69 10.59 4.05
C GLY A 294 -8.50 9.57 5.18
N HIS A 295 -7.29 9.08 5.44
CA HIS A 295 -6.96 8.20 6.56
C HIS A 295 -6.96 8.94 7.90
N ARG A 296 -7.11 8.18 8.99
CA ARG A 296 -6.80 8.66 10.35
C ARG A 296 -5.34 8.36 10.66
N ARG A 297 -4.41 9.20 10.16
CA ARG A 297 -2.97 8.96 10.31
C ARG A 297 -2.46 9.28 11.69
N TRP A 298 -2.91 10.40 12.29
CA TRP A 298 -2.52 10.81 13.63
C TRP A 298 -3.54 10.36 14.68
N ALA A 299 -3.09 10.19 15.92
CA ALA A 299 -3.99 10.03 17.07
C ALA A 299 -4.82 11.33 17.26
N LYS A 300 -5.99 11.20 17.86
CA LYS A 300 -6.76 12.38 18.28
C LYS A 300 -6.04 13.05 19.42
#